data_bba66a9ca795c4c92aad5593f25e2afe
#
_entry.id   bba66a9ca795c4c92aad5593f25e2afe
#
_cell.length_a   1.000
_cell.length_b   1.000
_cell.length_c   1.000
_cell.angle_alpha   90.00
_cell.angle_beta   90.00
_cell.angle_gamma   90.00
#
_symmetry.space_group_name_H-M   'P 1'
#
loop_
_entity.id
_entity.type
_entity.pdbx_description
1 polymer ?
#
loop_
_entity_poly.entity_id
_entity_poly.type
_entity_poly.pdbx_seq_one_letter_code
_entity_poly.pdbx_strand_id
1 'polypeptide(L)'
;AQMVLADVTASLKTSNTWNGGGQYVPNFKNNDGSQTACSVKFSLTPISGTSIVSIWGANAVSGSSNEYTLADNADIAPGATNTNAGVNINGNGAPTLKLIEAKYYINGICGGAPSGSCMGCLSSTTTDGPINQNLNKPFTNSVFTFYGASGRGACGLDAGVPKMSAAGSGNLFKSDGQWKDACRQDKQAMLDDPICKNICVKIDYNGKSLTVPINNKCPECPPTHVDLSIDAFNYLEPRGGAVGKATGATLTYLKC
;
A
#
# COMPACT_ATOMS: atom_id res chain seq x y z
N ALA A 1 -3.12 -13.28 18.60
CA ALA A 1 -2.63 -12.16 17.78
C ALA A 1 -1.19 -12.46 17.42
N GLN A 2 -0.95 -12.87 16.20
CA GLN A 2 0.40 -13.08 15.68
C GLN A 2 0.92 -11.68 15.32
N MET A 3 1.90 -11.18 16.07
CA MET A 3 2.68 -10.02 15.65
C MET A 3 3.37 -10.41 14.34
N VAL A 4 2.92 -9.87 13.23
CA VAL A 4 3.71 -9.85 12.01
C VAL A 4 4.90 -8.94 12.32
N LEU A 5 6.07 -9.53 12.48
CA LEU A 5 7.32 -8.77 12.56
C LEU A 5 7.40 -7.99 11.25
N ALA A 6 7.50 -6.67 11.36
CA ALA A 6 7.67 -5.81 10.20
C ALA A 6 8.91 -6.27 9.42
N ASP A 7 8.70 -6.77 8.20
CA ASP A 7 9.79 -7.28 7.36
C ASP A 7 10.41 -6.14 6.52
N VAL A 8 10.49 -4.95 7.10
CA VAL A 8 11.24 -3.82 6.55
C VAL A 8 12.61 -3.76 7.21
N THR A 9 13.64 -3.72 6.41
CA THR A 9 15.01 -3.48 6.88
C THR A 9 15.42 -2.04 6.58
N ALA A 10 16.15 -1.42 7.51
CA ALA A 10 16.68 -0.07 7.37
C ALA A 10 18.20 -0.10 7.26
N SER A 11 18.75 0.67 6.34
CA SER A 11 20.19 0.91 6.21
C SER A 11 20.45 2.38 5.86
N LEU A 12 21.60 2.90 6.26
CA LEU A 12 21.99 4.28 5.98
C LEU A 12 23.12 4.29 4.95
N LYS A 13 22.92 5.01 3.85
CA LYS A 13 23.93 5.21 2.81
C LYS A 13 24.49 6.62 2.87
N THR A 14 25.80 6.76 2.83
CA THR A 14 26.44 8.04 2.61
C THR A 14 26.27 8.46 1.15
N SER A 15 25.65 9.61 0.93
CA SER A 15 25.48 10.19 -0.41
C SER A 15 26.63 11.11 -0.78
N ASN A 16 27.02 11.97 0.18
CA ASN A 16 28.12 12.91 -0.01
C ASN A 16 28.73 13.30 1.35
N THR A 17 30.00 13.72 1.35
CA THR A 17 30.66 14.28 2.55
C THR A 17 31.48 15.50 2.15
N TRP A 18 31.56 16.47 3.08
CA TRP A 18 32.37 17.67 2.97
C TRP A 18 33.04 17.98 4.31
N ASN A 19 33.94 18.95 4.31
CA ASN A 19 34.58 19.36 5.57
C ASN A 19 33.52 19.92 6.55
N GLY A 20 33.35 19.27 7.69
CA GLY A 20 32.38 19.63 8.71
C GLY A 20 30.95 19.19 8.46
N GLY A 21 30.69 18.25 7.55
CA GLY A 21 29.34 17.73 7.34
C GLY A 21 29.19 16.58 6.36
N GLY A 22 27.98 16.10 6.22
CA GLY A 22 27.66 15.04 5.27
C GLY A 22 26.17 14.93 4.96
N GLN A 23 25.88 14.28 3.84
CA GLN A 23 24.54 13.94 3.39
C GLN A 23 24.37 12.42 3.42
N TYR A 24 23.30 11.97 4.03
CA TYR A 24 22.98 10.56 4.20
C TYR A 24 21.56 10.25 3.74
N VAL A 25 21.38 9.08 3.15
CA VAL A 25 20.10 8.60 2.62
C VAL A 25 19.70 7.33 3.38
N PRO A 26 18.64 7.38 4.19
CA PRO A 26 18.02 6.19 4.75
C PRO A 26 17.40 5.35 3.62
N ASN A 27 17.71 4.08 3.59
CA ASN A 27 17.14 3.10 2.67
C ASN A 27 16.24 2.15 3.47
N PHE A 28 14.99 2.02 3.08
CA PHE A 28 14.03 1.11 3.70
C PHE A 28 13.62 0.08 2.67
N LYS A 29 14.03 -1.17 2.87
CA LYS A 29 13.68 -2.29 1.99
C LYS A 29 12.53 -3.08 2.60
N ASN A 30 11.45 -3.22 1.87
CA ASN A 30 10.37 -4.14 2.21
C ASN A 30 10.73 -5.54 1.72
N ASN A 31 11.00 -6.47 2.64
CA ASN A 31 11.32 -7.86 2.33
C ASN A 31 10.07 -8.76 2.32
N ASP A 32 8.90 -8.23 2.69
CA ASP A 32 7.63 -8.95 2.52
C ASP A 32 7.39 -9.23 1.03
N GLY A 33 7.00 -10.45 0.70
CA GLY A 33 6.78 -10.89 -0.68
C GLY A 33 5.39 -10.54 -1.22
N SER A 34 4.49 -10.03 -0.38
CA SER A 34 3.06 -9.90 -0.71
C SER A 34 2.42 -8.57 -0.29
N GLN A 35 2.94 -7.93 0.76
CA GLN A 35 2.32 -6.76 1.37
C GLN A 35 3.11 -5.49 1.10
N THR A 36 2.41 -4.40 0.78
CA THR A 36 3.01 -3.07 0.66
C THR A 36 3.11 -2.42 2.04
N ALA A 37 4.33 -2.01 2.42
CA ALA A 37 4.53 -1.18 3.60
C ALA A 37 4.07 0.25 3.30
N CYS A 38 3.12 0.73 4.07
CA CYS A 38 2.44 2.02 3.85
C CYS A 38 2.87 3.12 4.81
N SER A 39 3.57 2.76 5.87
CA SER A 39 4.12 3.73 6.82
C SER A 39 5.40 3.15 7.42
N VAL A 40 6.45 3.94 7.44
CA VAL A 40 7.72 3.59 8.08
C VAL A 40 8.10 4.69 9.05
N LYS A 41 8.17 4.34 10.34
CA LYS A 41 8.65 5.20 11.41
C LYS A 41 10.08 4.81 11.78
N PHE A 42 10.95 5.79 11.88
CA PHE A 42 12.36 5.59 12.17
C PHE A 42 12.93 6.72 13.05
N SER A 43 14.07 6.49 13.66
CA SER A 43 14.83 7.54 14.32
C SER A 43 16.17 7.75 13.63
N LEU A 44 16.60 9.03 13.65
CA LEU A 44 17.95 9.46 13.28
C LEU A 44 18.56 10.16 14.49
N THR A 45 19.52 9.53 15.11
CA THR A 45 20.21 10.08 16.29
C THR A 45 21.59 10.58 15.88
N PRO A 46 21.85 11.89 15.96
CA PRO A 46 23.19 12.43 15.74
C PRO A 46 24.19 11.82 16.74
N ILE A 47 25.40 11.54 16.27
CA ILE A 47 26.49 11.17 17.19
C ILE A 47 27.06 12.41 17.87
N SER A 48 27.88 12.21 18.91
CA SER A 48 28.51 13.32 19.65
C SER A 48 29.28 14.26 18.71
N GLY A 49 29.05 15.55 18.86
CA GLY A 49 29.68 16.58 18.02
C GLY A 49 29.02 16.79 16.66
N THR A 50 27.86 16.16 16.40
CA THR A 50 27.09 16.37 15.18
C THR A 50 25.66 16.84 15.46
N SER A 51 25.01 17.43 14.45
CA SER A 51 23.61 17.85 14.52
C SER A 51 22.91 17.69 13.17
N ILE A 52 21.61 17.40 13.20
CA ILE A 52 20.77 17.40 11.99
C ILE A 52 20.53 18.85 11.57
N VAL A 53 20.89 19.18 10.33
CA VAL A 53 20.66 20.49 9.72
C VAL A 53 19.33 20.55 9.01
N SER A 54 19.04 19.53 8.23
CA SER A 54 17.79 19.41 7.46
C SER A 54 17.47 17.97 7.17
N ILE A 55 16.19 17.69 7.02
CA ILE A 55 15.66 16.40 6.57
C ILE A 55 14.63 16.66 5.47
N TRP A 56 14.55 15.78 4.49
CA TRP A 56 13.54 15.80 3.43
C TRP A 56 12.97 14.39 3.24
N GLY A 57 11.82 14.30 2.58
CA GLY A 57 11.13 13.04 2.33
C GLY A 57 10.63 12.32 3.58
N ALA A 58 10.64 13.03 4.73
CA ALA A 58 10.11 12.53 6.00
C ALA A 58 9.54 13.67 6.84
N ASN A 59 8.53 13.36 7.64
CA ASN A 59 7.84 14.25 8.55
C ASN A 59 8.28 13.97 9.99
N ALA A 60 8.58 15.02 10.75
CA ALA A 60 8.92 14.89 12.17
C ALA A 60 7.70 14.40 12.97
N VAL A 61 7.93 13.49 13.90
CA VAL A 61 6.89 12.99 14.82
C VAL A 61 6.71 14.00 15.96
N SER A 62 5.48 14.47 16.14
CA SER A 62 5.15 15.42 17.21
C SER A 62 5.53 14.85 18.58
N GLY A 63 6.20 15.67 19.39
CA GLY A 63 6.67 15.30 20.73
C GLY A 63 7.96 14.48 20.78
N SER A 64 8.61 14.23 19.65
CA SER A 64 9.92 13.59 19.56
C SER A 64 10.93 14.49 18.86
N SER A 65 12.18 14.47 19.31
CA SER A 65 13.28 15.25 18.72
C SER A 65 13.99 14.53 17.57
N ASN A 66 13.91 13.21 17.50
CA ASN A 66 14.71 12.39 16.60
C ASN A 66 13.91 11.33 15.84
N GLU A 67 12.57 11.34 15.95
CA GLU A 67 11.72 10.37 15.26
C GLU A 67 11.02 11.02 14.06
N TYR A 68 10.91 10.26 13.01
CA TYR A 68 10.36 10.68 11.74
C TYR A 68 9.49 9.56 11.14
N THR A 69 8.51 9.96 10.33
CA THR A 69 7.79 9.06 9.41
C THR A 69 8.14 9.42 7.99
N LEU A 70 8.28 8.43 7.11
CA LEU A 70 8.38 8.72 5.68
C LEU A 70 7.20 9.61 5.26
N ALA A 71 7.47 10.56 4.35
CA ALA A 71 6.45 11.48 3.86
C ALA A 71 5.28 10.71 3.23
N ASP A 72 4.11 11.34 3.20
CA ASP A 72 2.90 10.77 2.61
C ASP A 72 3.15 10.28 1.17
N ASN A 73 2.56 9.14 0.83
CA ASN A 73 2.76 8.41 -0.43
C ASN A 73 4.13 7.75 -0.61
N ALA A 74 4.88 7.52 0.45
CA ALA A 74 6.14 6.77 0.43
C ALA A 74 5.92 5.26 0.60
N ASP A 75 4.87 4.70 -0.01
CA ASP A 75 4.60 3.26 -0.02
C ASP A 75 5.80 2.48 -0.56
N ILE A 76 6.11 1.36 0.09
CA ILE A 76 7.17 0.46 -0.34
C ILE A 76 6.54 -0.85 -0.77
N ALA A 77 6.47 -1.07 -2.07
CA ALA A 77 5.93 -2.30 -2.64
C ALA A 77 6.72 -3.54 -2.17
N PRO A 78 6.14 -4.75 -2.26
CA PRO A 78 6.86 -6.00 -1.98
C PRO A 78 8.20 -6.07 -2.70
N GLY A 79 9.27 -6.34 -1.95
CA GLY A 79 10.65 -6.43 -2.48
C GLY A 79 11.30 -5.10 -2.87
N ALA A 80 10.57 -3.98 -2.87
CA ALA A 80 11.09 -2.67 -3.24
C ALA A 80 11.88 -2.00 -2.11
N THR A 81 12.66 -0.97 -2.49
CA THR A 81 13.40 -0.12 -1.55
C THR A 81 13.00 1.34 -1.75
N ASN A 82 12.66 2.03 -0.66
CA ASN A 82 12.45 3.47 -0.65
C ASN A 82 13.75 4.17 -0.26
N THR A 83 14.15 5.18 -1.04
CA THR A 83 15.35 6.00 -0.86
C THR A 83 15.04 7.50 -0.97
N ASN A 84 13.77 7.89 -0.81
CA ASN A 84 13.31 9.26 -1.06
C ASN A 84 13.61 10.20 0.10
N ALA A 85 13.85 9.67 1.31
CA ALA A 85 14.25 10.47 2.46
C ALA A 85 15.75 10.71 2.47
N GLY A 86 16.16 11.85 3.01
CA GLY A 86 17.56 12.14 3.24
C GLY A 86 17.77 13.14 4.37
N VAL A 87 19.01 13.25 4.85
CA VAL A 87 19.39 14.10 5.96
C VAL A 87 20.75 14.75 5.72
N ASN A 88 20.86 16.03 6.02
CA ASN A 88 22.13 16.75 6.10
C ASN A 88 22.56 16.87 7.57
N ILE A 89 23.79 16.54 7.83
CA ILE A 89 24.42 16.60 9.15
C ILE A 89 25.54 17.65 9.14
N ASN A 90 25.58 18.45 10.19
CA ASN A 90 26.74 19.27 10.54
C ASN A 90 27.61 18.50 11.53
N GLY A 91 28.93 18.58 11.38
CA GLY A 91 29.91 17.76 12.09
C GLY A 91 30.31 16.49 11.34
N ASN A 92 31.39 15.86 11.79
CA ASN A 92 31.94 14.68 11.11
C ASN A 92 31.36 13.38 11.67
N GLY A 93 30.59 12.68 10.87
CA GLY A 93 30.09 11.35 11.15
C GLY A 93 28.63 11.14 10.79
N ALA A 94 28.27 9.89 10.52
CA ALA A 94 26.91 9.50 10.18
C ALA A 94 26.01 9.44 11.42
N PRO A 95 24.74 9.85 11.32
CA PRO A 95 23.77 9.61 12.39
C PRO A 95 23.48 8.11 12.51
N THR A 96 23.02 7.70 13.68
CA THR A 96 22.52 6.34 13.87
C THR A 96 21.07 6.27 13.38
N LEU A 97 20.82 5.40 12.42
CA LEU A 97 19.47 5.09 11.93
C LEU A 97 18.91 3.87 12.69
N LYS A 98 17.68 3.96 13.15
CA LYS A 98 16.95 2.84 13.75
C LYS A 98 15.53 2.80 13.20
N LEU A 99 15.11 1.67 12.63
CA LEU A 99 13.71 1.42 12.33
C LEU A 99 12.95 1.26 13.65
N ILE A 100 11.83 1.97 13.79
CA ILE A 100 10.95 1.90 14.97
C ILE A 100 9.74 1.04 14.66
N GLU A 101 9.07 1.32 13.54
CA GLU A 101 7.84 0.65 13.14
C GLU A 101 7.72 0.66 11.61
N ALA A 102 7.18 -0.42 11.06
CA ALA A 102 6.63 -0.41 9.71
C ALA A 102 5.19 -0.94 9.76
N LYS A 103 4.31 -0.28 9.03
CA LYS A 103 2.90 -0.68 8.91
C LYS A 103 2.65 -1.10 7.47
N TYR A 104 1.81 -2.12 7.34
CA TYR A 104 1.36 -2.64 6.05
C TYR A 104 -0.11 -2.30 5.83
N TYR A 105 -0.54 -2.28 4.59
CA TYR A 105 -1.96 -2.20 4.31
C TYR A 105 -2.66 -3.48 4.76
N ILE A 106 -3.64 -3.33 5.63
CA ILE A 106 -4.56 -4.38 6.03
C ILE A 106 -5.96 -3.87 5.67
N ASN A 107 -6.63 -4.55 4.75
CA ASN A 107 -7.94 -4.11 4.24
C ASN A 107 -7.92 -2.70 3.62
N GLY A 108 -6.84 -2.33 2.94
CA GLY A 108 -6.67 -1.00 2.37
C GLY A 108 -6.41 0.12 3.40
N ILE A 109 -6.22 -0.21 4.68
CA ILE A 109 -5.92 0.73 5.76
C ILE A 109 -4.50 0.51 6.23
N CYS A 110 -3.69 1.56 6.24
CA CYS A 110 -2.32 1.50 6.72
C CYS A 110 -2.27 1.18 8.22
N GLY A 111 -1.62 0.07 8.59
CA GLY A 111 -1.51 -0.40 9.97
C GLY A 111 -2.72 -1.16 10.49
N GLY A 112 -3.68 -1.47 9.63
CA GLY A 112 -4.93 -2.12 10.04
C GLY A 112 -5.91 -1.15 10.71
N ALA A 113 -7.01 -1.69 11.18
CA ALA A 113 -8.00 -0.89 11.90
C ALA A 113 -7.35 -0.17 13.08
N PRO A 114 -7.65 1.12 13.31
CA PRO A 114 -7.21 1.81 14.52
C PRO A 114 -7.66 0.98 15.73
N SER A 115 -6.70 0.64 16.60
CA SER A 115 -6.97 -0.03 17.86
C SER A 115 -7.65 0.95 18.83
N GLY A 116 -8.92 1.16 18.62
CA GLY A 116 -9.78 2.01 19.42
C GLY A 116 -11.21 1.69 19.07
N SER A 117 -11.87 0.93 19.93
CA SER A 117 -13.31 0.83 20.12
C SER A 117 -14.21 1.39 18.99
N CYS A 118 -14.09 0.85 17.78
CA CYS A 118 -15.07 1.05 16.71
C CYS A 118 -16.09 -0.11 16.69
N MET A 119 -16.43 -0.64 17.82
CA MET A 119 -17.38 -1.76 17.98
C MET A 119 -18.83 -1.32 17.69
N GLY A 120 -19.08 -0.51 16.74
CA GLY A 120 -20.42 -0.08 16.35
C GLY A 120 -20.56 0.36 14.90
N CYS A 121 -19.47 0.73 14.27
CA CYS A 121 -19.52 1.42 12.98
C CYS A 121 -19.60 0.51 11.75
N LEU A 122 -19.45 -0.77 11.86
CA LEU A 122 -19.74 -1.77 10.82
C LEU A 122 -20.45 -2.97 11.45
N SER A 123 -21.33 -2.71 12.43
CA SER A 123 -21.98 -3.74 13.26
C SER A 123 -22.93 -4.66 12.50
N SER A 124 -23.28 -4.35 11.27
CA SER A 124 -23.94 -5.29 10.36
C SER A 124 -23.12 -5.42 9.09
N THR A 125 -21.96 -6.06 9.19
CA THR A 125 -21.16 -6.37 8.00
C THR A 125 -21.86 -7.47 7.22
N THR A 126 -22.30 -7.12 6.03
CA THR A 126 -22.73 -8.11 5.05
C THR A 126 -21.57 -9.06 4.80
N THR A 127 -21.75 -10.32 5.11
CA THR A 127 -20.73 -11.37 4.92
C THR A 127 -20.96 -12.17 3.63
N ASP A 128 -22.11 -12.00 3.01
CA ASP A 128 -22.50 -12.73 1.80
C ASP A 128 -22.70 -11.79 0.60
N GLY A 129 -22.18 -12.22 -0.53
CA GLY A 129 -22.26 -11.51 -1.79
C GLY A 129 -21.69 -12.31 -2.97
N PRO A 130 -21.85 -11.82 -4.22
CA PRO A 130 -21.42 -12.52 -5.43
C PRO A 130 -19.94 -12.93 -5.41
N ILE A 131 -19.08 -12.14 -4.77
CA ILE A 131 -17.65 -12.45 -4.65
C ILE A 131 -17.39 -13.80 -3.95
N ASN A 132 -18.21 -14.17 -2.95
CA ASN A 132 -17.97 -15.36 -2.15
C ASN A 132 -17.99 -16.65 -2.99
N GLN A 133 -18.82 -16.69 -4.03
CA GLN A 133 -18.91 -17.83 -4.94
C GLN A 133 -17.71 -17.94 -5.88
N ASN A 134 -16.89 -16.90 -5.95
CA ASN A 134 -15.78 -16.78 -6.88
C ASN A 134 -14.40 -16.80 -6.17
N LEU A 135 -14.38 -16.86 -4.84
CA LEU A 135 -13.12 -16.92 -4.10
C LEU A 135 -12.36 -18.21 -4.37
N ASN A 136 -11.03 -18.06 -4.51
CA ASN A 136 -10.08 -19.16 -4.72
C ASN A 136 -10.34 -19.98 -6.00
N LYS A 137 -11.10 -19.44 -6.95
CA LYS A 137 -11.33 -20.05 -8.26
C LYS A 137 -10.50 -19.30 -9.31
N PRO A 138 -9.63 -19.99 -10.06
CA PRO A 138 -8.87 -19.35 -11.13
C PRO A 138 -9.77 -19.10 -12.35
N PHE A 139 -9.73 -17.89 -12.86
CA PHE A 139 -10.29 -17.48 -14.14
C PHE A 139 -9.15 -17.42 -15.17
N THR A 140 -9.03 -18.41 -16.03
CA THR A 140 -8.03 -18.47 -17.09
C THR A 140 -8.43 -17.62 -18.29
N ASN A 141 -7.48 -17.32 -19.19
CA ASN A 141 -7.70 -16.46 -20.38
C ASN A 141 -8.31 -15.10 -20.04
N SER A 142 -7.98 -14.61 -18.87
CA SER A 142 -8.47 -13.36 -18.33
C SER A 142 -7.72 -12.17 -18.90
N VAL A 143 -8.29 -10.99 -18.62
CA VAL A 143 -7.84 -9.71 -19.14
C VAL A 143 -7.54 -8.78 -17.98
N PHE A 144 -6.55 -7.92 -18.14
CA PHE A 144 -6.40 -6.75 -17.29
C PHE A 144 -6.10 -5.49 -18.11
N THR A 145 -6.65 -4.39 -17.67
CA THR A 145 -6.47 -3.04 -18.19
C THR A 145 -5.94 -2.15 -17.09
N PHE A 146 -5.81 -0.85 -17.34
CA PHE A 146 -5.45 0.11 -16.28
C PHE A 146 -6.30 1.37 -16.37
N TYR A 147 -6.40 2.05 -15.24
CA TYR A 147 -7.10 3.32 -15.10
C TYR A 147 -6.29 4.30 -14.23
N GLY A 148 -6.65 5.58 -14.29
CA GLY A 148 -6.09 6.61 -13.41
C GLY A 148 -6.64 6.50 -11.99
N ALA A 149 -6.11 5.56 -11.21
CA ALA A 149 -6.56 5.32 -9.84
C ALA A 149 -6.27 6.53 -8.95
N SER A 150 -7.31 7.29 -8.63
CA SER A 150 -7.22 8.46 -7.75
C SER A 150 -8.57 8.79 -7.14
N GLY A 151 -8.55 9.46 -5.99
CA GLY A 151 -9.75 9.88 -5.30
C GLY A 151 -10.59 8.72 -4.75
N ARG A 152 -11.82 9.03 -4.36
CA ARG A 152 -12.69 8.05 -3.70
C ARG A 152 -13.23 7.01 -4.67
N GLY A 153 -12.80 5.76 -4.49
CA GLY A 153 -13.28 4.61 -5.25
C GLY A 153 -14.63 4.09 -4.77
N ALA A 154 -15.14 3.09 -5.49
CA ALA A 154 -16.48 2.51 -5.25
C ALA A 154 -16.61 1.81 -3.87
N CYS A 155 -15.52 1.42 -3.25
CA CYS A 155 -15.53 0.88 -1.87
C CYS A 155 -15.54 1.99 -0.80
N GLY A 156 -15.43 3.26 -1.18
CA GLY A 156 -15.29 4.37 -0.23
C GLY A 156 -13.87 4.58 0.27
N LEU A 157 -12.91 3.91 -0.34
CA LEU A 157 -11.48 4.04 -0.10
C LEU A 157 -10.86 4.94 -1.17
N ASP A 158 -9.69 5.49 -0.91
CA ASP A 158 -8.92 6.15 -1.96
C ASP A 158 -8.43 5.10 -2.96
N ALA A 159 -8.85 5.24 -4.22
CA ALA A 159 -8.49 4.31 -5.28
C ALA A 159 -7.00 4.34 -5.63
N GLY A 160 -6.30 5.44 -5.32
CA GLY A 160 -4.86 5.57 -5.50
C GLY A 160 -4.03 5.00 -4.35
N VAL A 161 -4.68 4.45 -3.32
CA VAL A 161 -4.01 3.92 -2.11
C VAL A 161 -4.51 2.50 -1.80
N PRO A 162 -3.61 1.50 -1.78
CA PRO A 162 -2.19 1.58 -2.15
C PRO A 162 -1.98 1.89 -3.63
N LYS A 163 -0.79 2.32 -4.01
CA LYS A 163 -0.46 2.61 -5.43
C LYS A 163 -0.71 1.41 -6.36
N MET A 164 -0.50 0.20 -5.83
CA MET A 164 -0.86 -1.04 -6.52
C MET A 164 -2.20 -1.53 -5.98
N SER A 165 -3.26 -1.33 -6.74
CA SER A 165 -4.63 -1.67 -6.40
C SER A 165 -5.41 -2.08 -7.65
N ALA A 166 -6.65 -2.54 -7.45
CA ALA A 166 -7.52 -2.98 -8.52
C ALA A 166 -8.95 -2.47 -8.36
N ALA A 167 -9.59 -2.22 -9.50
CA ALA A 167 -11.03 -2.12 -9.64
C ALA A 167 -11.57 -3.49 -10.07
N GLY A 168 -12.33 -4.13 -9.19
CA GLY A 168 -12.92 -5.45 -9.45
C GLY A 168 -14.14 -5.36 -10.37
N SER A 169 -14.48 -6.50 -10.99
CA SER A 169 -15.68 -6.64 -11.81
C SER A 169 -16.95 -6.17 -11.10
N GLY A 170 -17.77 -5.40 -11.78
CA GLY A 170 -19.08 -4.95 -11.28
C GLY A 170 -20.01 -6.10 -10.89
N ASN A 171 -19.89 -7.24 -11.56
CA ASN A 171 -20.69 -8.45 -11.29
C ASN A 171 -20.33 -9.15 -9.98
N LEU A 172 -19.21 -8.80 -9.36
CA LEU A 172 -18.78 -9.34 -8.08
C LEU A 172 -19.25 -8.50 -6.89
N PHE A 173 -19.80 -7.32 -7.15
CA PHE A 173 -20.42 -6.45 -6.15
C PHE A 173 -21.90 -6.80 -5.97
N LYS A 174 -22.40 -6.53 -4.77
CA LYS A 174 -23.84 -6.59 -4.50
C LYS A 174 -24.56 -5.46 -5.24
N SER A 175 -25.75 -5.76 -5.79
CA SER A 175 -26.62 -4.77 -6.39
C SER A 175 -27.30 -3.84 -5.37
N ASP A 176 -27.42 -4.30 -4.13
CA ASP A 176 -28.09 -3.65 -3.00
C ASP A 176 -27.12 -3.19 -1.90
N GLY A 177 -25.82 -3.06 -2.23
CA GLY A 177 -24.78 -2.62 -1.28
C GLY A 177 -25.14 -1.28 -0.62
N GLN A 178 -25.04 -1.19 0.69
CA GLN A 178 -25.38 0.00 1.47
C GLN A 178 -24.10 0.71 1.92
N TRP A 179 -24.14 2.04 1.91
CA TRP A 179 -23.08 2.85 2.50
C TRP A 179 -23.23 2.92 4.02
N LYS A 180 -22.17 2.66 4.74
CA LYS A 180 -22.13 2.66 6.20
C LYS A 180 -20.93 3.41 6.74
N ASP A 181 -21.10 4.04 7.88
CA ASP A 181 -20.00 4.68 8.59
C ASP A 181 -18.92 3.63 8.93
N ALA A 182 -17.69 3.95 8.57
CA ALA A 182 -16.58 3.03 8.68
C ALA A 182 -15.65 3.31 9.86
N CYS A 183 -16.02 4.17 10.79
CA CYS A 183 -15.16 4.63 11.90
C CYS A 183 -13.74 5.04 11.46
N ARG A 184 -13.62 5.57 10.28
CA ARG A 184 -12.36 6.07 9.74
C ARG A 184 -12.05 7.45 10.29
N GLN A 185 -10.77 7.80 10.36
CA GLN A 185 -10.35 9.14 10.79
C GLN A 185 -10.91 10.24 9.89
N ASP A 186 -11.07 9.96 8.59
CA ASP A 186 -11.66 10.85 7.61
C ASP A 186 -13.21 10.93 7.67
N LYS A 187 -13.83 10.16 8.58
CA LYS A 187 -15.29 10.06 8.77
C LYS A 187 -16.07 9.70 7.49
N GLN A 188 -15.40 9.13 6.50
CA GLN A 188 -16.01 8.72 5.25
C GLN A 188 -16.70 7.36 5.38
N ALA A 189 -17.89 7.24 4.81
CA ALA A 189 -18.61 5.98 4.73
C ALA A 189 -17.88 4.98 3.80
N MET A 190 -18.00 3.70 4.07
CA MET A 190 -17.57 2.61 3.19
C MET A 190 -18.77 1.84 2.65
N LEU A 191 -18.61 1.26 1.47
CA LEU A 191 -19.61 0.33 0.93
C LEU A 191 -19.61 -0.96 1.76
N ASP A 192 -20.76 -1.32 2.35
CA ASP A 192 -20.95 -2.58 3.06
C ASP A 192 -21.17 -3.72 2.07
N ASP A 193 -20.09 -4.10 1.42
CA ASP A 193 -20.03 -5.16 0.43
C ASP A 193 -18.83 -6.08 0.73
N PRO A 194 -18.99 -7.41 0.70
CA PRO A 194 -17.89 -8.34 0.97
C PRO A 194 -16.65 -8.12 0.11
N ILE A 195 -16.81 -7.69 -1.15
CA ILE A 195 -15.66 -7.44 -2.03
C ILE A 195 -14.81 -6.26 -1.57
N CYS A 196 -15.40 -5.29 -0.86
CA CYS A 196 -14.71 -4.14 -0.29
C CYS A 196 -14.03 -4.46 1.06
N LYS A 197 -14.12 -5.70 1.54
CA LYS A 197 -13.65 -6.12 2.86
C LYS A 197 -12.58 -7.20 2.73
N ASN A 198 -11.33 -6.77 2.65
CA ASN A 198 -10.20 -7.71 2.65
C ASN A 198 -10.22 -8.70 1.47
N ILE A 199 -10.59 -8.23 0.30
CA ILE A 199 -10.51 -9.01 -0.92
C ILE A 199 -9.41 -8.47 -1.81
N CYS A 200 -8.55 -9.38 -2.25
CA CYS A 200 -7.51 -9.16 -3.22
C CYS A 200 -7.82 -9.91 -4.52
N VAL A 201 -7.20 -9.48 -5.59
CA VAL A 201 -7.06 -10.27 -6.81
C VAL A 201 -5.60 -10.60 -7.03
N LYS A 202 -5.31 -11.89 -7.21
CA LYS A 202 -4.03 -12.39 -7.68
C LYS A 202 -4.08 -12.47 -9.21
N ILE A 203 -3.09 -11.92 -9.86
CA ILE A 203 -2.92 -11.92 -11.31
C ILE A 203 -1.62 -12.67 -11.64
N ASP A 204 -1.74 -13.79 -12.33
CA ASP A 204 -0.61 -14.53 -12.89
C ASP A 204 -0.53 -14.24 -14.40
N TYR A 205 0.59 -13.66 -14.86
CA TYR A 205 0.78 -13.24 -16.24
C TYR A 205 2.24 -13.31 -16.67
N ASN A 206 2.53 -14.03 -17.76
CA ASN A 206 3.87 -14.13 -18.36
C ASN A 206 4.98 -14.45 -17.34
N GLY A 207 4.73 -15.40 -16.43
CA GLY A 207 5.68 -15.81 -15.40
C GLY A 207 5.81 -14.86 -14.21
N LYS A 208 5.06 -13.76 -14.20
CA LYS A 208 4.92 -12.86 -13.06
C LYS A 208 3.65 -13.15 -12.28
N SER A 209 3.68 -12.88 -11.00
CA SER A 209 2.51 -12.93 -10.11
C SER A 209 2.42 -11.63 -9.32
N LEU A 210 1.21 -11.10 -9.17
CA LEU A 210 0.93 -9.92 -8.37
C LEU A 210 -0.40 -10.10 -7.64
N THR A 211 -0.42 -9.80 -6.36
CA THR A 211 -1.66 -9.78 -5.56
C THR A 211 -1.90 -8.36 -5.07
N VAL A 212 -3.06 -7.79 -5.39
CA VAL A 212 -3.42 -6.40 -5.02
C VAL A 212 -4.83 -6.33 -4.45
N PRO A 213 -5.09 -5.41 -3.51
CA PRO A 213 -6.42 -5.23 -2.94
C PRO A 213 -7.39 -4.66 -3.97
N ILE A 214 -8.66 -5.04 -3.82
CA ILE A 214 -9.78 -4.42 -4.54
C ILE A 214 -10.30 -3.26 -3.70
N ASN A 215 -10.17 -2.05 -4.21
CA ASN A 215 -10.64 -0.80 -3.56
C ASN A 215 -11.61 -0.01 -4.44
N ASN A 216 -11.81 -0.45 -5.69
CA ASN A 216 -12.66 0.22 -6.64
C ASN A 216 -13.44 -0.80 -7.50
N LYS A 217 -14.32 -0.31 -8.36
CA LYS A 217 -15.25 -1.07 -9.20
C LYS A 217 -15.08 -0.70 -10.67
N CYS A 218 -14.96 -1.72 -11.51
CA CYS A 218 -15.11 -1.62 -12.97
C CYS A 218 -16.52 -2.12 -13.33
N PRO A 219 -17.52 -1.24 -13.52
CA PRO A 219 -18.92 -1.63 -13.67
C PRO A 219 -19.18 -2.57 -14.84
N GLU A 220 -18.50 -2.32 -15.96
CA GLU A 220 -18.65 -3.06 -17.24
C GLU A 220 -17.78 -4.32 -17.33
N CYS A 221 -16.79 -4.48 -16.44
CA CYS A 221 -15.89 -5.63 -16.47
C CYS A 221 -16.60 -6.92 -16.04
N PRO A 222 -16.50 -8.02 -16.81
CA PRO A 222 -16.90 -9.34 -16.34
C PRO A 222 -15.90 -9.88 -15.28
N PRO A 223 -16.21 -10.96 -14.54
CA PRO A 223 -15.31 -11.53 -13.54
C PRO A 223 -13.93 -11.97 -14.07
N THR A 224 -13.80 -12.16 -15.38
CA THR A 224 -12.54 -12.46 -16.07
C THR A 224 -11.75 -11.22 -16.47
N HIS A 225 -12.16 -10.03 -16.03
CA HIS A 225 -11.50 -8.77 -16.35
C HIS A 225 -11.34 -7.92 -15.09
N VAL A 226 -10.13 -7.47 -14.83
CA VAL A 226 -9.80 -6.54 -13.73
C VAL A 226 -9.13 -5.30 -14.30
N ASP A 227 -9.47 -4.14 -13.74
CA ASP A 227 -8.85 -2.86 -14.11
C ASP A 227 -7.86 -2.45 -13.00
N LEU A 228 -6.60 -2.28 -13.35
CA LEU A 228 -5.51 -2.10 -12.39
C LEU A 228 -5.12 -0.62 -12.26
N SER A 229 -4.59 -0.23 -11.12
CA SER A 229 -3.80 0.99 -11.05
C SER A 229 -2.63 0.92 -12.03
N ILE A 230 -2.17 2.08 -12.51
CA ILE A 230 -1.10 2.14 -13.52
C ILE A 230 0.19 1.44 -13.05
N ASP A 231 0.52 1.55 -11.75
CA ASP A 231 1.71 0.92 -11.18
C ASP A 231 1.59 -0.61 -11.16
N ALA A 232 0.42 -1.16 -10.82
CA ALA A 232 0.15 -2.59 -10.87
C ALA A 232 0.18 -3.13 -12.30
N PHE A 233 -0.40 -2.40 -13.25
CA PHE A 233 -0.35 -2.75 -14.67
C PHE A 233 1.08 -2.80 -15.19
N ASN A 234 1.86 -1.74 -14.97
CA ASN A 234 3.24 -1.63 -15.45
C ASN A 234 4.17 -2.68 -14.84
N TYR A 235 3.90 -3.12 -13.60
CA TYR A 235 4.64 -4.22 -12.98
C TYR A 235 4.45 -5.53 -13.77
N LEU A 236 3.21 -5.85 -14.15
CA LEU A 236 2.89 -7.08 -14.89
C LEU A 236 3.28 -6.96 -16.36
N GLU A 237 2.90 -5.87 -17.02
CA GLU A 237 3.16 -5.60 -18.44
C GLU A 237 4.10 -4.37 -18.61
N PRO A 238 5.42 -4.60 -18.69
CA PRO A 238 6.40 -3.50 -18.74
C PRO A 238 6.30 -2.59 -19.95
N ARG A 239 5.60 -3.02 -21.01
CA ARG A 239 5.33 -2.18 -22.18
C ARG A 239 4.26 -1.12 -21.90
N GLY A 240 3.59 -1.23 -20.75
CA GLY A 240 2.72 -0.21 -20.20
C GLY A 240 1.58 0.21 -21.12
N GLY A 241 1.35 1.49 -21.22
CA GLY A 241 0.28 2.08 -21.99
C GLY A 241 0.27 1.74 -23.49
N ALA A 242 1.41 1.31 -24.06
CA ALA A 242 1.45 0.84 -25.45
C ALA A 242 0.62 -0.43 -25.69
N VAL A 243 0.42 -1.25 -24.64
CA VAL A 243 -0.43 -2.44 -24.69
C VAL A 243 -1.88 -2.09 -24.37
N GLY A 244 -2.08 -1.27 -23.33
CA GLY A 244 -3.39 -0.81 -22.85
C GLY A 244 -4.30 -1.91 -22.30
N LYS A 245 -4.35 -3.06 -22.95
CA LYS A 245 -5.15 -4.23 -22.61
C LYS A 245 -4.31 -5.51 -22.76
N ALA A 246 -3.99 -6.14 -21.63
CA ALA A 246 -3.25 -7.41 -21.61
C ALA A 246 -4.22 -8.60 -21.50
N THR A 247 -3.98 -9.65 -22.27
CA THR A 247 -4.83 -10.85 -22.37
C THR A 247 -4.04 -12.12 -22.04
N GLY A 248 -4.74 -13.19 -21.66
CA GLY A 248 -4.12 -14.48 -21.34
C GLY A 248 -3.63 -14.60 -19.89
N ALA A 249 -4.04 -13.68 -19.02
CA ALA A 249 -3.78 -13.79 -17.58
C ALA A 249 -4.64 -14.85 -16.90
N THR A 250 -4.27 -15.24 -15.71
CA THR A 250 -5.12 -15.96 -14.76
C THR A 250 -5.43 -15.05 -13.59
N LEU A 251 -6.71 -14.83 -13.32
CA LEU A 251 -7.17 -14.06 -12.15
C LEU A 251 -7.68 -15.02 -11.07
N THR A 252 -7.31 -14.76 -9.83
CA THR A 252 -7.85 -15.49 -8.67
C THR A 252 -8.23 -14.49 -7.59
N TYR A 253 -9.51 -14.39 -7.29
CA TYR A 253 -9.99 -13.58 -6.17
C TYR A 253 -9.81 -14.34 -4.87
N LEU A 254 -9.26 -13.69 -3.87
CA LEU A 254 -8.93 -14.33 -2.59
C LEU A 254 -9.02 -13.32 -1.44
N LYS A 255 -9.00 -13.79 -0.20
CA LYS A 255 -8.82 -12.90 0.95
C LYS A 255 -7.37 -12.40 0.97
N CYS A 256 -7.19 -11.09 1.21
CA CYS A 256 -5.86 -10.49 1.29
C CYS A 256 -5.00 -11.07 2.47
#